data_7562fdc06775c22bdc0e4546cb03342b
#
_entry.id   7562fdc06775c22bdc0e4546cb03342b
#
_cell.length_a   1.000
_cell.length_b   1.000
_cell.length_c   1.000
_cell.angle_alpha   90.00
_cell.angle_beta   90.00
_cell.angle_gamma   90.00
#
_symmetry.space_group_name_H-M   'P 1'
#
loop_
_entity.id
_entity.type
_entity.pdbx_description
1 polymer ?
#
loop_
_entity_poly.entity_id
_entity_poly.type
_entity_poly.pdbx_seq_one_letter_code
_entity_poly.pdbx_strand_id
1 'polypeptide(L)'
;MYNTVLKDRVQAGLLLSEKLEKYQNSNSIILAVPRGGVPVGYVIAEKLHLPLDIVLAKKIGHPTNKEFAIGAVSADSITIDEHPNNSQKYIQDEIIRLKQIMREKYNFYRSNRQPLDIKGKNIILVDDGIATGNTLLASIKMLRKRNPAKIIVAVPVIPYDTVPIFEENADEFVYLIASK
;
A
#
# COMPACT_ATOMS: atom_id res chain seq x y z
N MET A 1 -6.80 -12.44 27.63
CA MET A 1 -6.47 -11.96 26.27
C MET A 1 -6.84 -13.07 25.32
N TYR A 2 -7.89 -12.89 24.52
CA TYR A 2 -8.24 -13.87 23.49
C TYR A 2 -7.16 -13.77 22.40
N ASN A 3 -6.42 -14.86 22.20
CA ASN A 3 -5.54 -15.01 21.03
C ASN A 3 -6.46 -15.07 19.81
N THR A 4 -6.72 -13.92 19.19
CA THR A 4 -7.52 -13.86 17.97
C THR A 4 -6.66 -14.43 16.85
N VAL A 5 -6.80 -15.72 16.60
CA VAL A 5 -6.19 -16.38 15.45
C VAL A 5 -7.09 -16.14 14.25
N LEU A 6 -6.59 -15.43 13.25
CA LEU A 6 -7.30 -15.25 11.99
C LEU A 6 -7.25 -16.57 11.19
N LYS A 7 -8.41 -17.04 10.77
CA LYS A 7 -8.54 -18.28 10.01
C LYS A 7 -7.95 -18.18 8.62
N ASP A 8 -8.25 -17.10 7.93
CA ASP A 8 -7.85 -16.84 6.55
C ASP A 8 -8.00 -15.37 6.17
N ARG A 9 -7.65 -15.02 4.93
CA ARG A 9 -7.76 -13.67 4.38
C ARG A 9 -9.20 -13.19 4.21
N VAL A 10 -10.15 -14.09 4.02
CA VAL A 10 -11.58 -13.74 3.91
C VAL A 10 -12.11 -13.25 5.25
N GLN A 11 -11.84 -13.99 6.32
CA GLN A 11 -12.20 -13.57 7.67
C GLN A 11 -11.52 -12.24 8.03
N ALA A 12 -10.24 -12.07 7.69
CA ALA A 12 -9.53 -10.82 7.91
C ALA A 12 -10.21 -9.64 7.20
N GLY A 13 -10.61 -9.83 5.94
CA GLY A 13 -11.34 -8.81 5.17
C GLY A 13 -12.70 -8.46 5.79
N LEU A 14 -13.45 -9.45 6.27
CA LEU A 14 -14.73 -9.21 6.96
C LEU A 14 -14.54 -8.37 8.22
N LEU A 15 -13.61 -8.73 9.09
CA LEU A 15 -13.35 -8.01 10.34
C LEU A 15 -12.79 -6.59 10.09
N LEU A 16 -11.97 -6.41 9.07
CA LEU A 16 -11.50 -5.08 8.67
C LEU A 16 -12.66 -4.24 8.10
N SER A 17 -13.58 -4.84 7.33
CA SER A 17 -14.73 -4.10 6.79
C SER A 17 -15.66 -3.57 7.89
N GLU A 18 -15.82 -4.28 9.00
CA GLU A 18 -16.57 -3.80 10.18
C GLU A 18 -15.92 -2.53 10.77
N LYS A 19 -14.59 -2.50 10.89
CA LYS A 19 -13.86 -1.31 11.38
C LYS A 19 -13.89 -0.14 10.39
N LEU A 20 -14.14 -0.42 9.11
CA LEU A 20 -14.15 0.55 8.02
C LEU A 20 -15.59 0.94 7.58
N GLU A 21 -16.63 0.52 8.30
CA GLU A 21 -18.03 0.70 7.95
C GLU A 21 -18.40 2.17 7.64
N LYS A 22 -17.78 3.13 8.31
CA LYS A 22 -17.97 4.57 8.05
C LYS A 22 -17.61 5.01 6.60
N TYR A 23 -16.88 4.18 5.86
CA TYR A 23 -16.54 4.43 4.45
C TYR A 23 -17.49 3.76 3.46
N GLN A 24 -18.50 3.03 3.93
CA GLN A 24 -19.49 2.37 3.06
C GLN A 24 -20.19 3.38 2.15
N ASN A 25 -20.27 3.07 0.85
CA ASN A 25 -20.90 3.92 -0.17
C ASN A 25 -20.33 5.36 -0.24
N SER A 26 -19.11 5.59 0.24
CA SER A 26 -18.48 6.91 0.27
C SER A 26 -17.63 7.16 -0.98
N ASN A 27 -17.06 8.38 -1.09
CA ASN A 27 -16.10 8.71 -2.13
C ASN A 27 -14.71 8.12 -1.83
N SER A 28 -14.66 6.79 -1.71
CA SER A 28 -13.46 6.03 -1.36
C SER A 28 -13.12 4.98 -2.41
N ILE A 29 -11.86 4.58 -2.47
CA ILE A 29 -11.33 3.52 -3.33
C ILE A 29 -10.50 2.57 -2.47
N ILE A 30 -10.69 1.27 -2.66
CA ILE A 30 -9.80 0.24 -2.12
C ILE A 30 -8.61 0.07 -3.08
N LEU A 31 -7.40 0.24 -2.57
CA LEU A 31 -6.17 -0.09 -3.28
C LEU A 31 -5.47 -1.26 -2.58
N ALA A 32 -5.48 -2.41 -3.22
CA ALA A 32 -4.87 -3.62 -2.67
C ALA A 32 -3.43 -3.82 -3.15
N VAL A 33 -2.54 -4.20 -2.25
CA VAL A 33 -1.15 -4.56 -2.59
C VAL A 33 -1.11 -6.02 -3.04
N PRO A 34 -0.80 -6.30 -4.32
CA PRO A 34 -0.67 -7.68 -4.78
C PRO A 34 0.57 -8.39 -4.16
N ARG A 35 0.50 -9.68 -3.94
CA ARG A 35 -0.62 -10.59 -4.20
C ARG A 35 -1.55 -10.74 -3.00
N GLY A 36 -0.98 -10.77 -1.77
CA GLY A 36 -1.70 -11.13 -0.54
C GLY A 36 -2.83 -10.17 -0.16
N GLY A 37 -2.66 -8.87 -0.39
CA GLY A 37 -3.69 -7.86 -0.10
C GLY A 37 -4.92 -7.93 -1.00
N VAL A 38 -4.83 -8.53 -2.19
CA VAL A 38 -5.96 -8.56 -3.13
C VAL A 38 -7.17 -9.32 -2.60
N PRO A 39 -7.06 -10.54 -2.04
CA PRO A 39 -8.21 -11.21 -1.44
C PRO A 39 -8.85 -10.45 -0.27
N VAL A 40 -8.02 -9.81 0.57
CA VAL A 40 -8.49 -8.98 1.69
C VAL A 40 -9.23 -7.75 1.16
N GLY A 41 -8.61 -7.03 0.22
CA GLY A 41 -9.18 -5.84 -0.41
C GLY A 41 -10.47 -6.13 -1.16
N TYR A 42 -10.58 -7.29 -1.81
CA TYR A 42 -11.80 -7.71 -2.49
C TYR A 42 -12.97 -7.86 -1.51
N VAL A 43 -12.78 -8.53 -0.38
CA VAL A 43 -13.83 -8.70 0.63
C VAL A 43 -14.27 -7.35 1.20
N ILE A 44 -13.32 -6.44 1.48
CA ILE A 44 -13.62 -5.09 1.97
C ILE A 44 -14.41 -4.31 0.91
N ALA A 45 -14.00 -4.35 -0.36
CA ALA A 45 -14.64 -3.65 -1.46
C ALA A 45 -16.10 -4.10 -1.65
N GLU A 46 -16.34 -5.41 -1.63
CA GLU A 46 -17.70 -5.99 -1.73
C GLU A 46 -18.58 -5.56 -0.54
N LYS A 47 -18.07 -5.64 0.68
CA LYS A 47 -18.82 -5.28 1.89
C LYS A 47 -19.14 -3.79 1.99
N LEU A 48 -18.22 -2.92 1.58
CA LEU A 48 -18.40 -1.48 1.66
C LEU A 48 -18.99 -0.87 0.39
N HIS A 49 -19.23 -1.67 -0.66
CA HIS A 49 -19.67 -1.22 -1.98
C HIS A 49 -18.74 -0.14 -2.57
N LEU A 50 -17.45 -0.40 -2.54
CA LEU A 50 -16.41 0.49 -3.02
C LEU A 50 -15.67 -0.10 -4.23
N PRO A 51 -15.19 0.74 -5.16
CA PRO A 51 -14.36 0.27 -6.25
C PRO A 51 -13.01 -0.26 -5.73
N LEU A 52 -12.51 -1.31 -6.38
CA LEU A 52 -11.24 -1.95 -6.09
C LEU A 52 -10.26 -1.75 -7.26
N ASP A 53 -9.04 -1.36 -6.95
CA ASP A 53 -7.89 -1.41 -7.84
C ASP A 53 -6.65 -1.91 -7.08
N ILE A 54 -5.55 -2.07 -7.77
CA ILE A 54 -4.27 -2.48 -7.18
C ILE A 54 -3.29 -1.32 -7.14
N VAL A 55 -2.38 -1.38 -6.18
CA VAL A 55 -1.22 -0.49 -6.13
C VAL A 55 0.06 -1.31 -6.12
N LEU A 56 1.01 -0.90 -6.95
CA LEU A 56 2.35 -1.46 -6.96
C LEU A 56 3.35 -0.32 -6.76
N ALA A 57 4.15 -0.44 -5.70
CA ALA A 57 5.26 0.44 -5.43
C ALA A 57 6.47 -0.36 -4.97
N LYS A 58 7.66 0.15 -5.26
CA LYS A 58 8.91 -0.38 -4.71
C LYS A 58 9.79 0.75 -4.22
N LYS A 59 10.46 0.51 -3.08
CA LYS A 59 11.53 1.40 -2.62
C LYS A 59 12.70 1.37 -3.60
N ILE A 60 13.35 2.50 -3.77
CA ILE A 60 14.69 2.59 -4.36
C ILE A 60 15.67 2.54 -3.18
N GLY A 61 16.42 1.45 -3.09
CA GLY A 61 17.41 1.28 -2.02
C GLY A 61 18.68 2.05 -2.29
N HIS A 62 19.36 2.49 -1.23
CA HIS A 62 20.67 3.11 -1.33
C HIS A 62 21.70 2.14 -1.96
N PRO A 63 22.66 2.61 -2.78
CA PRO A 63 23.62 1.75 -3.48
C PRO A 63 24.44 0.85 -2.55
N THR A 64 24.80 1.33 -1.38
CA THR A 64 25.61 0.58 -0.39
C THR A 64 24.79 -0.08 0.71
N ASN A 65 23.52 0.31 0.90
CA ASN A 65 22.60 -0.29 1.87
C ASN A 65 21.19 -0.36 1.30
N LYS A 66 20.85 -1.47 0.66
CA LYS A 66 19.56 -1.68 -0.01
C LYS A 66 18.34 -1.59 0.92
N GLU A 67 18.51 -1.76 2.22
CA GLU A 67 17.44 -1.61 3.20
C GLU A 67 17.08 -0.14 3.45
N PHE A 68 18.03 0.75 3.31
CA PHE A 68 17.80 2.20 3.41
C PHE A 68 17.15 2.71 2.12
N ALA A 69 15.92 3.23 2.23
CA ALA A 69 15.17 3.77 1.08
C ALA A 69 15.61 5.20 0.78
N ILE A 70 15.96 5.47 -0.48
CA ILE A 70 16.26 6.80 -1.01
C ILE A 70 15.19 7.30 -1.97
N GLY A 71 14.11 6.57 -2.10
CA GLY A 71 12.98 6.91 -2.95
C GLY A 71 12.01 5.76 -3.10
N ALA A 72 11.00 5.99 -3.92
CA ALA A 72 10.02 4.98 -4.30
C ALA A 72 9.61 5.16 -5.77
N VAL A 73 9.21 4.07 -6.41
CA VAL A 73 8.79 4.02 -7.80
C VAL A 73 7.54 3.18 -7.97
N SER A 74 6.61 3.66 -8.81
CA SER A 74 5.50 2.90 -9.38
C SER A 74 5.59 2.90 -10.89
N ALA A 75 4.59 2.37 -11.59
CA ALA A 75 4.58 2.37 -13.06
C ALA A 75 4.57 3.80 -13.67
N ASP A 76 3.90 4.73 -13.00
CA ASP A 76 3.57 6.07 -13.50
C ASP A 76 4.16 7.21 -12.66
N SER A 77 4.81 6.90 -11.54
CA SER A 77 5.27 7.92 -10.58
C SER A 77 6.60 7.53 -9.92
N ILE A 78 7.38 8.54 -9.55
CA ILE A 78 8.68 8.40 -8.88
C ILE A 78 8.76 9.43 -7.75
N THR A 79 9.33 9.01 -6.64
CA THR A 79 9.77 9.91 -5.58
C THR A 79 11.24 9.64 -5.30
N ILE A 80 12.05 10.70 -5.19
CA ILE A 80 13.45 10.62 -4.77
C ILE A 80 13.59 11.54 -3.55
N ASP A 81 14.20 11.02 -2.51
CA ASP A 81 14.58 11.80 -1.35
C ASP A 81 15.91 12.50 -1.66
N GLU A 82 16.03 13.77 -1.26
CA GLU A 82 17.27 14.51 -1.46
C GLU A 82 18.39 13.93 -0.57
N HIS A 83 19.30 13.21 -1.19
CA HIS A 83 20.51 12.70 -0.56
C HIS A 83 21.72 13.17 -1.36
N PRO A 84 22.58 14.02 -0.80
CA PRO A 84 23.66 14.69 -1.54
C PRO A 84 24.75 13.78 -2.11
N ASN A 85 24.81 12.52 -1.68
CA ASN A 85 25.90 11.60 -2.03
C ASN A 85 25.48 10.43 -2.95
N ASN A 86 24.28 10.47 -3.54
CA ASN A 86 23.85 9.37 -4.41
C ASN A 86 24.29 9.60 -5.86
N SER A 87 24.92 8.60 -6.46
CA SER A 87 25.22 8.61 -7.89
C SER A 87 23.94 8.73 -8.71
N GLN A 88 23.77 9.82 -9.44
CA GLN A 88 22.64 10.03 -10.34
C GLN A 88 22.46 8.88 -11.33
N LYS A 89 23.56 8.33 -11.84
CA LYS A 89 23.55 7.19 -12.74
C LYS A 89 22.92 5.96 -12.10
N TYR A 90 23.31 5.62 -10.86
CA TYR A 90 22.71 4.50 -10.14
C TYR A 90 21.19 4.67 -9.96
N ILE A 91 20.75 5.86 -9.56
CA ILE A 91 19.32 6.16 -9.37
C ILE A 91 18.55 5.99 -10.68
N GLN A 92 19.07 6.52 -11.80
CA GLN A 92 18.44 6.41 -13.11
C GLN A 92 18.35 4.95 -13.59
N ASP A 93 19.41 4.18 -13.45
CA ASP A 93 19.44 2.78 -13.85
C ASP A 93 18.43 1.95 -13.02
N GLU A 94 18.37 2.20 -11.71
CA GLU A 94 17.43 1.51 -10.83
C GLU A 94 15.96 1.89 -11.09
N ILE A 95 15.68 3.16 -11.40
CA ILE A 95 14.35 3.62 -11.81
C ILE A 95 13.90 2.90 -13.09
N ILE A 96 14.75 2.83 -14.11
CA ILE A 96 14.43 2.17 -15.37
C ILE A 96 14.11 0.69 -15.13
N ARG A 97 14.98 0.00 -14.37
CA ARG A 97 14.79 -1.41 -14.02
C ARG A 97 13.50 -1.67 -13.27
N LEU A 98 13.22 -0.86 -12.24
CA LEU A 98 12.02 -1.02 -11.41
C LEU A 98 10.74 -0.67 -12.18
N LYS A 99 10.76 0.37 -13.01
CA LYS A 99 9.61 0.73 -13.87
C LYS A 99 9.22 -0.39 -14.85
N GLN A 100 10.22 -1.04 -15.43
CA GLN A 100 9.95 -2.17 -16.32
C GLN A 100 9.24 -3.31 -15.56
N ILE A 101 9.77 -3.70 -14.39
CA ILE A 101 9.15 -4.72 -13.53
C ILE A 101 7.72 -4.32 -13.14
N MET A 102 7.49 -3.06 -12.81
CA MET A 102 6.16 -2.57 -12.43
C MET A 102 5.18 -2.65 -13.61
N ARG A 103 5.58 -2.23 -14.81
CA ARG A 103 4.74 -2.28 -16.02
C ARG A 103 4.32 -3.71 -16.34
N GLU A 104 5.25 -4.66 -16.30
CA GLU A 104 4.96 -6.08 -16.53
C GLU A 104 3.93 -6.60 -15.51
N LYS A 105 4.10 -6.27 -14.23
CA LYS A 105 3.16 -6.65 -13.18
C LYS A 105 1.79 -5.98 -13.34
N TYR A 106 1.73 -4.70 -13.66
CA TYR A 106 0.46 -4.01 -13.91
C TYR A 106 -0.29 -4.60 -15.09
N ASN A 107 0.40 -4.90 -16.18
CA ASN A 107 -0.21 -5.55 -17.34
C ASN A 107 -0.79 -6.91 -16.99
N PHE A 108 -0.07 -7.68 -16.19
CA PHE A 108 -0.54 -8.98 -15.70
C PHE A 108 -1.81 -8.87 -14.83
N TYR A 109 -1.85 -7.93 -13.89
CA TYR A 109 -2.97 -7.80 -12.97
C TYR A 109 -4.18 -7.05 -13.54
N ARG A 110 -3.96 -6.06 -14.39
CA ARG A 110 -5.03 -5.17 -14.89
C ARG A 110 -5.62 -5.56 -16.22
N SER A 111 -4.98 -6.44 -16.99
CA SER A 111 -5.46 -6.84 -18.33
C SER A 111 -5.89 -5.63 -19.17
N ASN A 112 -5.04 -4.60 -19.28
CA ASN A 112 -5.28 -3.33 -19.99
C ASN A 112 -6.33 -2.38 -19.38
N ARG A 113 -6.84 -2.61 -18.19
CA ARG A 113 -7.70 -1.63 -17.49
C ARG A 113 -6.90 -0.40 -17.09
N GLN A 114 -7.51 0.78 -17.29
CA GLN A 114 -6.91 2.02 -16.81
C GLN A 114 -6.96 2.10 -15.27
N PRO A 115 -5.93 2.69 -14.63
CA PRO A 115 -5.95 2.92 -13.18
C PRO A 115 -7.09 3.87 -12.82
N LEU A 116 -7.69 3.62 -11.64
CA LEU A 116 -8.71 4.52 -11.10
C LEU A 116 -8.09 5.88 -10.76
N ASP A 117 -8.85 6.95 -11.01
CA ASP A 117 -8.46 8.28 -10.54
C ASP A 117 -8.69 8.39 -9.03
N ILE A 118 -7.62 8.72 -8.30
CA ILE A 118 -7.63 8.82 -6.83
C ILE A 118 -7.63 10.26 -6.32
N LYS A 119 -7.55 11.26 -7.21
CA LYS A 119 -7.50 12.66 -6.80
C LYS A 119 -8.77 13.05 -6.02
N GLY A 120 -8.56 13.62 -4.84
CA GLY A 120 -9.65 14.06 -3.96
C GLY A 120 -10.51 12.94 -3.34
N LYS A 121 -10.09 11.66 -3.47
CA LYS A 121 -10.79 10.51 -2.90
C LYS A 121 -10.10 9.99 -1.64
N ASN A 122 -10.85 9.33 -0.78
CA ASN A 122 -10.27 8.57 0.31
C ASN A 122 -9.70 7.26 -0.25
N ILE A 123 -8.47 6.96 0.09
CA ILE A 123 -7.80 5.73 -0.33
C ILE A 123 -7.68 4.80 0.86
N ILE A 124 -8.27 3.63 0.75
CA ILE A 124 -8.10 2.55 1.72
C ILE A 124 -7.06 1.60 1.13
N LEU A 125 -5.83 1.72 1.62
CA LEU A 125 -4.68 0.92 1.21
C LEU A 125 -4.65 -0.38 2.01
N VAL A 126 -4.73 -1.51 1.33
CA VAL A 126 -4.92 -2.84 1.95
C VAL A 126 -3.77 -3.78 1.60
N ASP A 127 -3.26 -4.48 2.62
CA ASP A 127 -2.36 -5.62 2.47
C ASP A 127 -2.79 -6.77 3.40
N ASP A 128 -2.23 -7.97 3.22
CA ASP A 128 -2.54 -9.15 4.04
C ASP A 128 -1.75 -9.25 5.36
N GLY A 129 -0.86 -8.31 5.59
CA GLY A 129 -0.07 -8.14 6.80
C GLY A 129 1.16 -7.28 6.56
N ILE A 130 1.76 -6.82 7.63
CA ILE A 130 3.00 -6.05 7.59
C ILE A 130 4.12 -6.88 8.22
N ALA A 131 5.23 -7.02 7.49
CA ALA A 131 6.49 -7.51 8.05
C ALA A 131 7.42 -6.32 8.35
N THR A 132 7.99 -5.70 7.33
CA THR A 132 8.85 -4.51 7.47
C THR A 132 8.13 -3.20 7.16
N GLY A 133 6.97 -3.26 6.52
CA GLY A 133 6.19 -2.08 6.11
C GLY A 133 6.72 -1.32 4.89
N ASN A 134 7.91 -1.66 4.38
CA ASN A 134 8.56 -0.89 3.31
C ASN A 134 7.69 -0.72 2.06
N THR A 135 6.94 -1.75 1.66
CA THR A 135 6.06 -1.69 0.48
C THR A 135 4.91 -0.72 0.70
N LEU A 136 4.25 -0.79 1.86
CA LEU A 136 3.14 0.09 2.19
C LEU A 136 3.60 1.54 2.36
N LEU A 137 4.72 1.79 3.04
CA LEU A 137 5.30 3.13 3.17
C LEU A 137 5.67 3.73 1.81
N ALA A 138 6.28 2.94 0.92
CA ALA A 138 6.54 3.36 -0.45
C ALA A 138 5.24 3.70 -1.18
N SER A 139 4.19 2.88 -1.01
CA SER A 139 2.87 3.12 -1.60
C SER A 139 2.23 4.41 -1.08
N ILE A 140 2.24 4.65 0.24
CA ILE A 140 1.74 5.90 0.85
C ILE A 140 2.44 7.11 0.22
N LYS A 141 3.78 7.09 0.16
CA LYS A 141 4.58 8.18 -0.40
C LYS A 141 4.23 8.48 -1.86
N MET A 142 4.02 7.44 -2.67
CA MET A 142 3.61 7.56 -4.06
C MET A 142 2.19 8.09 -4.21
N LEU A 143 1.26 7.59 -3.40
CA LEU A 143 -0.15 7.98 -3.43
C LEU A 143 -0.34 9.44 -3.02
N ARG A 144 0.40 9.95 -2.03
CA ARG A 144 0.35 11.36 -1.60
C ARG A 144 0.59 12.34 -2.75
N LYS A 145 1.46 12.02 -3.70
CA LYS A 145 1.73 12.87 -4.87
C LYS A 145 0.56 13.00 -5.85
N ARG A 146 -0.40 12.08 -5.77
CA ARG A 146 -1.62 12.11 -6.59
C ARG A 146 -2.78 12.84 -5.91
N ASN A 147 -2.51 13.56 -4.81
CA ASN A 147 -3.45 14.40 -4.07
C ASN A 147 -4.76 13.67 -3.68
N PRO A 148 -4.73 12.52 -2.99
CA PRO A 148 -5.91 11.94 -2.39
C PRO A 148 -6.45 12.84 -1.26
N ALA A 149 -7.72 12.71 -0.90
CA ALA A 149 -8.27 13.40 0.26
C ALA A 149 -7.70 12.84 1.56
N LYS A 150 -7.64 11.52 1.69
CA LYS A 150 -7.06 10.79 2.83
C LYS A 150 -6.42 9.49 2.36
N ILE A 151 -5.45 9.00 3.11
CA ILE A 151 -4.91 7.65 3.01
C ILE A 151 -5.16 6.92 4.32
N ILE A 152 -5.99 5.89 4.25
CA ILE A 152 -6.30 4.95 5.33
C ILE A 152 -5.52 3.68 5.03
N VAL A 153 -4.72 3.19 5.97
CA VAL A 153 -4.06 1.88 5.85
C VAL A 153 -4.85 0.85 6.63
N ALA A 154 -5.16 -0.28 6.01
CA ALA A 154 -5.92 -1.37 6.63
C ALA A 154 -5.21 -2.71 6.44
N VAL A 155 -4.77 -3.33 7.53
CA VAL A 155 -4.06 -4.62 7.54
C VAL A 155 -4.54 -5.52 8.67
N PRO A 156 -4.58 -6.85 8.48
CA PRO A 156 -5.00 -7.74 9.55
C PRO A 156 -3.96 -7.88 10.67
N VAL A 157 -2.67 -7.93 10.32
CA VAL A 157 -1.59 -8.19 11.28
C VAL A 157 -0.42 -7.24 11.06
N ILE A 158 0.12 -6.71 12.16
CA ILE A 158 1.29 -5.84 12.15
C ILE A 158 2.19 -6.14 13.35
N PRO A 159 3.53 -6.05 13.24
CA PRO A 159 4.41 -6.02 14.39
C PRO A 159 4.13 -4.80 15.27
N TYR A 160 4.10 -5.00 16.59
CA TYR A 160 3.73 -3.95 17.54
C TYR A 160 4.63 -2.70 17.45
N ASP A 161 5.92 -2.90 17.25
CA ASP A 161 6.92 -1.83 17.13
C ASP A 161 6.80 -1.01 15.83
N THR A 162 6.08 -1.54 14.84
CA THR A 162 5.85 -0.87 13.56
C THR A 162 4.59 0.02 13.57
N VAL A 163 3.69 -0.18 14.53
CA VAL A 163 2.41 0.58 14.63
C VAL A 163 2.63 2.10 14.59
N PRO A 164 3.53 2.70 15.41
CA PRO A 164 3.73 4.16 15.42
C PRO A 164 4.14 4.72 14.06
N ILE A 165 4.89 3.95 13.27
CA ILE A 165 5.35 4.38 11.94
C ILE A 165 4.16 4.60 11.01
N PHE A 166 3.14 3.73 11.06
CA PHE A 166 1.95 3.88 10.22
C PHE A 166 0.98 4.93 10.74
N GLU A 167 0.88 5.11 12.06
CA GLU A 167 0.09 6.19 12.67
C GLU A 167 0.62 7.58 12.28
N GLU A 168 1.94 7.72 12.09
CA GLU A 168 2.57 8.97 11.63
C GLU A 168 2.43 9.22 10.11
N ASN A 169 2.38 8.16 9.31
CA ASN A 169 2.45 8.28 7.85
C ASN A 169 1.10 8.21 7.14
N ALA A 170 0.07 7.59 7.75
CA ALA A 170 -1.29 7.52 7.24
C ALA A 170 -2.19 8.54 7.96
N ASP A 171 -3.31 8.93 7.33
CA ASP A 171 -4.33 9.75 7.98
C ASP A 171 -5.17 8.94 8.97
N GLU A 172 -5.25 7.63 8.73
CA GLU A 172 -5.88 6.66 9.62
C GLU A 172 -5.21 5.30 9.45
N PHE A 173 -5.02 4.60 10.56
CA PHE A 173 -4.44 3.27 10.54
C PHE A 173 -5.37 2.28 11.26
N VAL A 174 -5.78 1.23 10.54
CA VAL A 174 -6.71 0.20 10.99
C VAL A 174 -6.04 -1.17 10.94
N TYR A 175 -5.97 -1.85 12.05
CA TYR A 175 -5.45 -3.20 12.14
C TYR A 175 -6.28 -4.07 13.10
N LEU A 176 -6.13 -5.39 13.00
CA LEU A 176 -6.83 -6.34 13.86
C LEU A 176 -5.94 -6.83 14.99
N ILE A 177 -4.69 -7.18 14.68
CA ILE A 177 -3.73 -7.78 15.61
C ILE A 177 -2.38 -7.05 15.49
N ALA A 178 -1.90 -6.53 16.63
CA ALA A 178 -0.50 -6.12 16.79
C ALA A 178 0.27 -7.26 17.49
N SER A 179 1.16 -7.94 16.76
CA SER A 179 1.96 -9.05 17.29
C SER A 179 3.26 -8.55 17.93
N LYS A 180 3.66 -9.16 19.04
CA LYS A 180 4.97 -8.96 19.66
C LYS A 180 6.02 -9.80 18.98
#